data_e8675878dcedac5c551cf9b10b496c99
#
_entry.id   e8675878dcedac5c551cf9b10b496c99
#
_cell.length_a   1.000
_cell.length_b   1.000
_cell.length_c   1.000
_cell.angle_alpha   90.00
_cell.angle_beta   90.00
_cell.angle_gamma   90.00
#
_symmetry.space_group_name_H-M   'P 1'
#
loop_
_entity.id
_entity.type
_entity.pdbx_description
1 polymer ?
#
loop_
_entity_poly.entity_id
_entity_poly.type
_entity_poly.pdbx_seq_one_letter_code
_entity_poly.pdbx_strand_id
1 'polypeptide(L)'
;DEKFDIDPDDDAVVWTDEELEQLVESYLEAAVVAERVGYRFVDIKSCHGYLMHEFLSAHRRPGPYGGDYEGRTKLLKTVIGRIRQECPSLILGVRLSIFDTPPFMSSRETGQPMDFHDLLPYEFGFGVDPANPMEMDLAEPLRLIGDLVQWGVATVNLSAGSPYYNPHLM
;
A
#
# COMPACT_ATOMS: atom_id res chain seq x y z
N ASP A 1 10.84 9.39 11.46
CA ASP A 1 11.18 10.82 11.38
C ASP A 1 10.11 11.60 12.15
N GLU A 2 10.51 12.34 13.17
CA GLU A 2 9.61 13.06 14.09
C GLU A 2 8.55 13.92 13.40
N LYS A 3 8.84 14.46 12.23
CA LYS A 3 7.86 15.27 11.49
C LYS A 3 6.78 14.47 10.75
N PHE A 4 6.94 13.15 10.67
CA PHE A 4 5.96 12.22 10.08
C PHE A 4 5.36 11.28 11.13
N ASP A 5 5.87 11.33 12.36
CA ASP A 5 5.34 10.53 13.44
C ASP A 5 3.96 11.04 13.82
N ILE A 6 3.03 10.13 13.90
CA ILE A 6 1.66 10.36 14.35
C ILE A 6 1.56 9.73 15.74
N ASP A 7 0.92 10.40 16.67
CA ASP A 7 0.63 9.83 17.97
C ASP A 7 -0.21 8.55 17.77
N PRO A 8 0.28 7.37 18.15
CA PRO A 8 -0.47 6.12 17.96
C PRO A 8 -1.78 6.07 18.73
N ASP A 9 -1.97 6.95 19.71
CA ASP A 9 -3.21 7.08 20.47
C ASP A 9 -4.18 8.15 19.87
N ASP A 10 -3.80 8.82 18.78
CA ASP A 10 -4.65 9.79 18.07
C ASP A 10 -5.42 9.15 16.93
N ASP A 11 -6.61 8.66 17.24
CA ASP A 11 -7.52 8.08 16.24
C ASP A 11 -8.04 9.10 15.21
N ALA A 12 -7.84 10.41 15.41
CA ALA A 12 -8.32 11.44 14.49
C ALA A 12 -7.66 11.39 13.11
N VAL A 13 -6.51 10.73 12.99
CA VAL A 13 -5.78 10.53 11.73
C VAL A 13 -6.13 9.22 11.03
N VAL A 14 -6.88 8.34 11.71
CA VAL A 14 -7.30 7.05 11.15
C VAL A 14 -8.56 7.24 10.31
N TRP A 15 -8.45 6.97 9.03
CA TRP A 15 -9.59 7.07 8.11
C TRP A 15 -10.69 6.08 8.45
N THR A 16 -11.93 6.56 8.51
CA THR A 16 -13.13 5.74 8.67
C THR A 16 -13.44 4.96 7.39
N ASP A 17 -14.30 3.96 7.49
CA ASP A 17 -14.73 3.20 6.31
C ASP A 17 -15.51 4.09 5.32
N GLU A 18 -16.30 5.04 5.81
CA GLU A 18 -17.03 6.03 5.01
C GLU A 18 -16.08 6.98 4.25
N GLU A 19 -15.00 7.41 4.87
CA GLU A 19 -13.98 8.23 4.21
C GLU A 19 -13.24 7.43 3.13
N LEU A 20 -13.00 6.13 3.35
CA LEU A 20 -12.42 5.26 2.34
C LEU A 20 -13.37 5.04 1.15
N GLU A 21 -14.66 4.94 1.37
CA GLU A 21 -15.65 4.90 0.29
C GLU A 21 -15.67 6.20 -0.51
N GLN A 22 -15.56 7.36 0.14
CA GLN A 22 -15.43 8.65 -0.53
C GLN A 22 -14.10 8.75 -1.32
N LEU A 23 -13.03 8.19 -0.79
CA LEU A 23 -11.75 8.13 -1.49
C LEU A 23 -11.84 7.28 -2.77
N VAL A 24 -12.57 6.16 -2.75
CA VAL A 24 -12.83 5.36 -3.96
C VAL A 24 -13.51 6.20 -5.04
N GLU A 25 -14.52 7.00 -4.67
CA GLU A 25 -15.18 7.90 -5.63
C GLU A 25 -14.20 8.97 -6.16
N SER A 26 -13.31 9.50 -5.33
CA SER A 26 -12.29 10.47 -5.77
C SER A 26 -11.30 9.86 -6.77
N TYR A 27 -10.91 8.60 -6.60
CA TYR A 27 -10.11 7.87 -7.60
C TYR A 27 -10.87 7.69 -8.91
N LEU A 28 -12.17 7.37 -8.83
CA LEU A 28 -13.02 7.23 -10.02
C LEU A 28 -13.16 8.56 -10.77
N GLU A 29 -13.44 9.64 -10.06
CA GLU A 29 -13.53 10.98 -10.67
C GLU A 29 -12.24 11.38 -11.39
N ALA A 30 -11.08 11.12 -10.76
CA ALA A 30 -9.78 11.38 -11.38
C ALA A 30 -9.57 10.55 -12.65
N ALA A 31 -9.97 9.26 -12.65
CA ALA A 31 -9.90 8.38 -13.83
C ALA A 31 -10.81 8.86 -14.96
N VAL A 32 -12.05 9.26 -14.65
CA VAL A 32 -13.01 9.82 -15.62
C VAL A 32 -12.45 11.12 -16.25
N VAL A 33 -11.83 11.98 -15.46
CA VAL A 33 -11.20 13.20 -15.98
C VAL A 33 -10.02 12.83 -16.88
N ALA A 34 -9.18 11.87 -16.46
CA ALA A 34 -8.04 11.40 -17.26
C ALA A 34 -8.50 10.85 -18.63
N GLU A 35 -9.51 10.00 -18.65
CA GLU A 35 -10.09 9.47 -19.90
C GLU A 35 -10.63 10.58 -20.80
N ARG A 36 -11.40 11.50 -20.22
CA ARG A 36 -12.02 12.63 -20.95
C ARG A 36 -11.00 13.57 -21.60
N VAL A 37 -9.84 13.79 -20.96
CA VAL A 37 -8.77 14.61 -21.54
C VAL A 37 -7.81 13.84 -22.44
N GLY A 38 -8.09 12.55 -22.70
CA GLY A 38 -7.41 11.74 -23.71
C GLY A 38 -6.26 10.87 -23.19
N TYR A 39 -6.10 10.73 -21.87
CA TYR A 39 -5.19 9.69 -21.34
C TYR A 39 -5.72 8.31 -21.67
N ARG A 40 -4.80 7.40 -21.97
CA ARG A 40 -5.11 6.00 -22.28
C ARG A 40 -4.65 5.04 -21.18
N PHE A 41 -3.87 5.53 -20.24
CA PHE A 41 -3.27 4.78 -19.16
C PHE A 41 -3.33 5.58 -17.86
N VAL A 42 -3.66 4.91 -16.77
CA VAL A 42 -3.58 5.44 -15.41
C VAL A 42 -2.86 4.44 -14.52
N ASP A 43 -2.05 4.94 -13.58
CA ASP A 43 -1.23 4.16 -12.68
C ASP A 43 -1.67 4.40 -11.23
N ILE A 44 -2.17 3.34 -10.57
CA ILE A 44 -2.63 3.41 -9.19
C ILE A 44 -1.43 3.19 -8.28
N LYS A 45 -1.16 4.15 -7.41
CA LYS A 45 -0.01 4.11 -6.51
C LYS A 45 -0.32 3.32 -5.24
N SER A 46 0.25 2.12 -5.10
CA SER A 46 0.21 1.28 -3.90
C SER A 46 1.64 0.97 -3.43
N CYS A 47 2.42 2.02 -3.15
CA CYS A 47 3.83 1.90 -2.85
C CYS A 47 4.35 3.05 -1.98
N HIS A 48 5.58 2.91 -1.49
CA HIS A 48 6.38 3.96 -0.86
C HIS A 48 5.79 4.54 0.44
N GLY A 49 5.07 3.74 1.24
CA GLY A 49 4.49 4.20 2.49
C GLY A 49 3.34 5.20 2.32
N TYR A 50 2.70 5.24 1.13
CA TYR A 50 1.47 6.02 0.94
C TYR A 50 0.22 5.18 1.27
N LEU A 51 -0.92 5.84 1.41
CA LEU A 51 -2.13 5.26 1.95
C LEU A 51 -2.48 3.87 1.39
N MET A 52 -2.49 3.67 0.07
CA MET A 52 -2.78 2.34 -0.52
C MET A 52 -1.75 1.28 -0.14
N HIS A 53 -0.49 1.67 0.09
CA HIS A 53 0.56 0.75 0.56
C HIS A 53 0.34 0.41 2.03
N GLU A 54 0.05 1.40 2.86
CA GLU A 54 -0.22 1.21 4.30
C GLU A 54 -1.36 0.23 4.55
N PHE A 55 -2.40 0.23 3.69
CA PHE A 55 -3.48 -0.76 3.80
C PHE A 55 -3.03 -2.20 3.62
N LEU A 56 -1.95 -2.46 2.87
CA LEU A 56 -1.44 -3.83 2.68
C LEU A 56 -0.88 -4.43 3.98
N SER A 57 -0.47 -3.58 4.94
CA SER A 57 0.00 -3.98 6.27
C SER A 57 -0.98 -3.64 7.40
N ALA A 58 -2.24 -3.32 7.09
CA ALA A 58 -3.25 -2.94 8.08
C ALA A 58 -3.84 -4.15 8.83
N HIS A 59 -2.97 -5.03 9.38
CA HIS A 59 -3.37 -6.25 10.08
C HIS A 59 -4.26 -5.98 11.31
N ARG A 60 -4.02 -4.86 12.00
CA ARG A 60 -4.73 -4.49 13.24
C ARG A 60 -5.93 -3.58 13.02
N ARG A 61 -6.12 -3.08 11.80
CA ARG A 61 -7.25 -2.20 11.51
C ARG A 61 -8.56 -2.98 11.63
N PRO A 62 -9.53 -2.54 12.44
CA PRO A 62 -10.85 -3.16 12.50
C PRO A 62 -11.66 -2.87 11.23
N GLY A 63 -12.72 -3.66 11.02
CA GLY A 63 -13.64 -3.46 9.92
C GLY A 63 -13.20 -4.10 8.60
N PRO A 64 -13.89 -3.77 7.50
CA PRO A 64 -13.76 -4.48 6.23
C PRO A 64 -12.51 -4.14 5.41
N TYR A 65 -11.72 -3.15 5.83
CA TYR A 65 -10.51 -2.68 5.14
C TYR A 65 -9.22 -3.00 5.90
N GLY A 66 -9.22 -4.05 6.72
CA GLY A 66 -8.06 -4.48 7.50
C GLY A 66 -8.15 -5.95 7.88
N GLY A 67 -7.25 -6.40 8.75
CA GLY A 67 -7.21 -7.76 9.26
C GLY A 67 -6.58 -8.76 8.29
N ASP A 68 -7.40 -9.62 7.69
CA ASP A 68 -6.92 -10.63 6.74
C ASP A 68 -6.51 -10.02 5.38
N TYR A 69 -5.94 -10.86 4.53
CA TYR A 69 -5.47 -10.44 3.21
C TYR A 69 -6.59 -9.81 2.37
N GLU A 70 -7.79 -10.36 2.41
CA GLU A 70 -8.95 -9.87 1.66
C GLU A 70 -9.35 -8.48 2.12
N GLY A 71 -9.37 -8.22 3.41
CA GLY A 71 -9.66 -6.90 3.98
C GLY A 71 -8.57 -5.89 3.63
N ARG A 72 -7.31 -6.25 3.81
CA ARG A 72 -6.17 -5.36 3.52
C ARG A 72 -6.03 -4.98 2.04
N THR A 73 -6.44 -5.86 1.13
CA THR A 73 -6.41 -5.59 -0.33
C THR A 73 -7.71 -5.01 -0.87
N LYS A 74 -8.77 -4.94 -0.06
CA LYS A 74 -10.12 -4.54 -0.49
C LYS A 74 -10.17 -3.14 -1.09
N LEU A 75 -9.48 -2.17 -0.50
CA LEU A 75 -9.47 -0.79 -1.00
C LEU A 75 -8.93 -0.73 -2.43
N LEU A 76 -7.76 -1.32 -2.67
CA LEU A 76 -7.14 -1.39 -3.98
C LEU A 76 -8.02 -2.12 -5.01
N LYS A 77 -8.58 -3.28 -4.62
CA LYS A 77 -9.50 -4.04 -5.46
C LYS A 77 -10.75 -3.24 -5.85
N THR A 78 -11.31 -2.51 -4.89
CA THR A 78 -12.52 -1.70 -5.12
C THR A 78 -12.24 -0.57 -6.09
N VAL A 79 -11.15 0.17 -5.92
CA VAL A 79 -10.73 1.24 -6.84
C VAL A 79 -10.53 0.71 -8.25
N ILE A 80 -9.80 -0.40 -8.40
CA ILE A 80 -9.58 -1.04 -9.73
C ILE A 80 -10.93 -1.43 -10.36
N GLY A 81 -11.81 -2.08 -9.60
CA GLY A 81 -13.11 -2.54 -10.09
C GLY A 81 -14.00 -1.38 -10.55
N ARG A 82 -14.05 -0.28 -9.79
CA ARG A 82 -14.84 0.91 -10.12
C ARG A 82 -14.30 1.60 -11.39
N ILE A 83 -12.99 1.79 -11.49
CA ILE A 83 -12.39 2.42 -12.69
C ILE A 83 -12.65 1.56 -13.94
N ARG A 84 -12.47 0.25 -13.83
CA ARG A 84 -12.72 -0.64 -14.97
C ARG A 84 -14.17 -0.65 -15.45
N GLN A 85 -15.11 -0.52 -14.52
CA GLN A 85 -16.54 -0.47 -14.84
C GLN A 85 -16.91 0.81 -15.57
N GLU A 86 -16.43 1.95 -15.09
CA GLU A 86 -16.83 3.29 -15.56
C GLU A 86 -15.95 3.83 -16.70
N CYS A 87 -14.68 3.41 -16.73
CA CYS A 87 -13.68 3.86 -17.70
C CYS A 87 -13.04 2.66 -18.43
N PRO A 88 -13.82 1.85 -19.18
CA PRO A 88 -13.35 0.60 -19.77
C PRO A 88 -12.27 0.80 -20.86
N SER A 89 -12.09 2.00 -21.38
CA SER A 89 -11.05 2.31 -22.36
C SER A 89 -9.68 2.57 -21.75
N LEU A 90 -9.61 2.81 -20.43
CA LEU A 90 -8.35 3.03 -19.75
C LEU A 90 -7.59 1.72 -19.52
N ILE A 91 -6.31 1.77 -19.81
CA ILE A 91 -5.35 0.74 -19.41
C ILE A 91 -4.93 1.03 -17.96
N LEU A 92 -5.06 0.02 -17.07
CA LEU A 92 -4.70 0.19 -15.67
C LEU A 92 -3.32 -0.37 -15.39
N GLY A 93 -2.49 0.43 -14.72
CA GLY A 93 -1.28 0.02 -14.05
C GLY A 93 -1.41 0.14 -12.54
N VAL A 94 -0.57 -0.60 -11.83
CA VAL A 94 -0.37 -0.46 -10.38
C VAL A 94 1.12 -0.38 -10.09
N ARG A 95 1.53 0.63 -9.33
CA ARG A 95 2.86 0.67 -8.73
C ARG A 95 2.77 0.07 -7.34
N LEU A 96 3.47 -1.04 -7.13
CA LEU A 96 3.38 -1.86 -5.94
C LEU A 96 4.72 -1.96 -5.23
N SER A 97 4.81 -1.57 -3.96
CA SER A 97 5.91 -2.03 -3.10
C SER A 97 5.66 -3.46 -2.67
N ILE A 98 6.61 -4.34 -2.97
CA ILE A 98 6.46 -5.79 -2.72
C ILE A 98 6.98 -6.23 -1.36
N PHE A 99 7.77 -5.40 -0.69
CA PHE A 99 8.13 -5.57 0.71
C PHE A 99 8.52 -4.23 1.35
N ASP A 100 8.36 -4.15 2.67
CA ASP A 100 8.65 -2.96 3.45
C ASP A 100 9.20 -3.36 4.83
N THR A 101 10.51 -3.27 4.99
CA THR A 101 11.20 -3.58 6.24
C THR A 101 10.91 -2.52 7.32
N PRO A 102 11.22 -2.78 8.61
CA PRO A 102 11.17 -1.76 9.63
C PRO A 102 11.93 -0.49 9.22
N PRO A 103 11.48 0.70 9.66
CA PRO A 103 12.16 1.96 9.38
C PRO A 103 13.63 1.93 9.79
N PHE A 104 14.47 2.63 9.03
CA PHE A 104 15.89 2.79 9.32
C PHE A 104 16.17 4.18 9.89
N MET A 105 16.94 4.22 10.95
CA MET A 105 17.44 5.46 11.53
C MET A 105 18.82 5.78 10.95
N SER A 106 19.09 7.07 10.73
CA SER A 106 20.42 7.52 10.36
C SER A 106 21.43 7.31 11.49
N SER A 107 22.60 6.83 11.16
CA SER A 107 23.73 6.77 12.09
C SER A 107 24.95 7.45 11.48
N ARG A 108 26.07 7.53 12.24
CA ARG A 108 27.29 8.22 11.76
C ARG A 108 27.98 7.47 10.61
N GLU A 109 27.80 6.15 10.53
CA GLU A 109 28.49 5.30 9.55
C GLU A 109 27.51 4.71 8.55
N THR A 110 26.48 4.01 9.04
CA THR A 110 25.46 3.36 8.20
C THR A 110 24.09 3.49 8.84
N GLY A 111 23.03 3.50 8.03
CA GLY A 111 21.67 3.37 8.57
C GLY A 111 21.51 2.05 9.33
N GLN A 112 20.75 2.09 10.42
CA GLN A 112 20.42 0.91 11.22
C GLN A 112 18.90 0.79 11.30
N PRO A 113 18.33 -0.43 11.27
CA PRO A 113 16.92 -0.60 11.51
C PRO A 113 16.59 -0.11 12.92
N MET A 114 15.42 0.49 13.10
CA MET A 114 14.90 0.77 14.43
C MET A 114 14.72 -0.55 15.19
N ASP A 115 14.74 -0.47 16.52
CA ASP A 115 14.49 -1.64 17.35
C ASP A 115 13.02 -2.07 17.17
N PHE A 116 12.82 -3.30 16.71
CA PHE A 116 11.50 -3.88 16.47
C PHE A 116 11.20 -5.09 17.34
N HIS A 117 12.10 -5.45 18.28
CA HIS A 117 11.98 -6.70 19.06
C HIS A 117 10.70 -6.72 19.92
N ASP A 118 10.30 -5.59 20.47
CA ASP A 118 9.06 -5.47 21.25
C ASP A 118 7.79 -5.44 20.40
N LEU A 119 7.95 -5.38 19.05
CA LEU A 119 6.86 -5.35 18.09
C LEU A 119 6.60 -6.71 17.42
N LEU A 120 7.31 -7.77 17.84
CA LEU A 120 7.11 -9.11 17.28
C LEU A 120 5.86 -9.80 17.86
N PRO A 121 5.08 -10.54 17.04
CA PRO A 121 5.23 -10.64 15.59
C PRO A 121 4.98 -9.29 14.90
N TYR A 122 5.85 -8.95 13.93
CA TYR A 122 5.82 -7.65 13.25
C TYR A 122 4.66 -7.59 12.25
N GLU A 123 3.67 -6.75 12.56
CA GLU A 123 2.44 -6.61 11.79
C GLU A 123 2.32 -5.23 11.09
N PHE A 124 3.47 -4.58 10.83
CA PHE A 124 3.51 -3.22 10.27
C PHE A 124 4.17 -3.15 8.89
N GLY A 125 4.55 -4.30 8.33
CA GLY A 125 5.16 -4.41 7.02
C GLY A 125 4.38 -5.35 6.11
N PHE A 126 4.48 -5.10 4.80
CA PHE A 126 3.96 -6.00 3.77
C PHE A 126 5.13 -6.75 3.14
N GLY A 127 4.97 -8.05 2.91
CA GLY A 127 5.97 -8.86 2.22
C GLY A 127 7.22 -9.17 3.05
N VAL A 128 7.13 -9.15 4.37
CA VAL A 128 8.21 -9.50 5.30
C VAL A 128 7.77 -10.60 6.26
N ASP A 129 8.74 -11.37 6.76
CA ASP A 129 8.49 -12.41 7.77
C ASP A 129 8.13 -11.74 9.11
N PRO A 130 6.94 -12.00 9.67
CA PRO A 130 6.56 -11.42 10.96
C PRO A 130 7.48 -11.77 12.14
N ALA A 131 8.20 -12.90 12.06
CA ALA A 131 9.16 -13.30 13.08
C ALA A 131 10.54 -12.66 12.91
N ASN A 132 10.88 -12.27 11.68
CA ASN A 132 12.12 -11.56 11.35
C ASN A 132 11.86 -10.56 10.21
N PRO A 133 11.36 -9.35 10.50
CA PRO A 133 10.93 -8.40 9.46
C PRO A 133 12.07 -7.82 8.61
N MET A 134 13.32 -8.23 8.87
CA MET A 134 14.44 -7.98 7.97
C MET A 134 14.56 -9.00 6.83
N GLU A 135 13.81 -10.09 6.90
CA GLU A 135 13.70 -11.10 5.86
C GLU A 135 12.41 -10.93 5.06
N MET A 136 12.49 -11.20 3.75
CA MET A 136 11.33 -11.14 2.87
C MET A 136 10.45 -12.39 3.01
N ASP A 137 9.14 -12.18 3.10
CA ASP A 137 8.13 -13.20 2.80
C ASP A 137 7.26 -12.71 1.64
N LEU A 138 7.50 -13.23 0.46
CA LEU A 138 6.83 -12.82 -0.77
C LEU A 138 5.55 -13.63 -1.08
N ALA A 139 5.03 -14.44 -0.16
CA ALA A 139 3.83 -15.23 -0.40
C ALA A 139 2.62 -14.36 -0.74
N GLU A 140 2.30 -13.37 0.10
CA GLU A 140 1.21 -12.43 -0.18
C GLU A 140 1.48 -11.46 -1.33
N PRO A 141 2.68 -10.87 -1.49
CA PRO A 141 3.01 -10.07 -2.67
C PRO A 141 2.81 -10.80 -3.99
N LEU A 142 3.25 -12.05 -4.10
CA LEU A 142 3.06 -12.85 -5.31
C LEU A 142 1.58 -13.19 -5.54
N ARG A 143 0.83 -13.48 -4.48
CA ARG A 143 -0.63 -13.64 -4.56
C ARG A 143 -1.28 -12.36 -5.09
N LEU A 144 -0.93 -11.19 -4.53
CA LEU A 144 -1.48 -9.91 -4.96
C LEU A 144 -1.19 -9.60 -6.43
N ILE A 145 0.02 -9.89 -6.92
CA ILE A 145 0.34 -9.75 -8.35
C ILE A 145 -0.59 -10.62 -9.20
N GLY A 146 -0.83 -11.87 -8.79
CA GLY A 146 -1.80 -12.74 -9.46
C GLY A 146 -3.22 -12.19 -9.46
N ASP A 147 -3.67 -11.66 -8.31
CA ASP A 147 -4.99 -11.05 -8.16
C ASP A 147 -5.12 -9.76 -9.00
N LEU A 148 -4.09 -8.92 -9.06
CA LEU A 148 -4.06 -7.72 -9.91
C LEU A 148 -4.28 -8.07 -11.39
N VAL A 149 -3.65 -9.13 -11.89
CA VAL A 149 -3.87 -9.63 -13.26
C VAL A 149 -5.34 -10.07 -13.44
N GLN A 150 -5.90 -10.80 -12.48
CA GLN A 150 -7.31 -11.23 -12.52
C GLN A 150 -8.27 -10.05 -12.45
N TRP A 151 -7.95 -9.00 -11.69
CA TRP A 151 -8.74 -7.77 -11.63
C TRP A 151 -8.58 -6.91 -12.89
N GLY A 152 -7.67 -7.32 -13.82
CA GLY A 152 -7.49 -6.72 -15.13
C GLY A 152 -6.53 -5.55 -15.17
N VAL A 153 -5.57 -5.52 -14.25
CA VAL A 153 -4.40 -4.65 -14.32
C VAL A 153 -3.48 -5.15 -15.43
N ALA A 154 -3.09 -4.27 -16.32
CA ALA A 154 -2.27 -4.60 -17.50
C ALA A 154 -0.77 -4.57 -17.21
N THR A 155 -0.33 -3.80 -16.23
CA THR A 155 1.09 -3.67 -15.87
C THR A 155 1.25 -3.42 -14.38
N VAL A 156 2.28 -4.02 -13.79
CA VAL A 156 2.68 -3.77 -12.40
C VAL A 156 4.12 -3.27 -12.39
N ASN A 157 4.32 -2.09 -11.82
CA ASN A 157 5.64 -1.53 -11.58
C ASN A 157 6.06 -1.88 -10.15
N LEU A 158 7.07 -2.73 -10.01
CA LEU A 158 7.53 -3.20 -8.70
C LEU A 158 8.53 -2.21 -8.09
N SER A 159 8.33 -1.91 -6.82
CA SER A 159 9.24 -1.16 -5.97
C SER A 159 9.37 -1.83 -4.60
N ALA A 160 10.17 -1.28 -3.73
CA ALA A 160 10.34 -1.76 -2.37
C ALA A 160 10.48 -0.58 -1.42
N GLY A 161 10.04 -0.77 -0.18
CA GLY A 161 10.22 0.18 0.88
C GLY A 161 9.58 1.56 0.67
N SER A 162 10.07 2.51 1.45
CA SER A 162 9.64 3.90 1.47
C SER A 162 10.83 4.85 1.41
N PRO A 163 10.78 5.92 0.59
CA PRO A 163 11.85 6.93 0.54
C PRO A 163 12.07 7.66 1.87
N TYR A 164 11.10 7.56 2.76
CA TYR A 164 11.13 8.24 4.06
C TYR A 164 11.74 7.38 5.16
N TYR A 165 11.51 6.06 5.13
CA TYR A 165 11.84 5.15 6.22
C TYR A 165 12.97 4.18 5.89
N ASN A 166 13.09 3.75 4.63
CA ASN A 166 14.12 2.82 4.18
C ASN A 166 14.63 3.17 2.77
N PRO A 167 15.20 4.38 2.58
CA PRO A 167 15.59 4.90 1.28
C PRO A 167 16.68 4.08 0.57
N HIS A 168 17.37 3.21 1.29
CA HIS A 168 18.40 2.33 0.74
C HIS A 168 17.83 1.14 -0.05
N LEU A 169 16.51 0.90 0.06
CA LEU A 169 15.81 -0.17 -0.70
C LEU A 169 15.29 0.30 -2.07
N MET A 170 15.38 1.59 -2.37
CA MET A 170 14.81 2.21 -3.58
C MET A 170 15.81 2.28 -4.71
#